data_ded4a892f52f0edcb15385cac15dbd00
#
_entry.id   ded4a892f52f0edcb15385cac15dbd00
#
_cell.length_a   1.000
_cell.length_b   1.000
_cell.length_c   1.000
_cell.angle_alpha   90.00
_cell.angle_beta   90.00
_cell.angle_gamma   90.00
#
_symmetry.space_group_name_H-M   'P 1'
#
loop_
_entity.id
_entity.type
_entity.pdbx_description
1 polymer ?
#
loop_
_entity_poly.entity_id
_entity_poly.type
_entity_poly.pdbx_seq_one_letter_code
_entity_poly.pdbx_strand_id
1 'polypeptide(L)'
;LSTLTGLSPSTVTVITNSLIERGVLTDRLPETATVNKRGRPQVLIAPSGRYATVATIRLARGLVEVALFDYAGHELGRREMRRRTISLAPDSIVQLMVDLVEGLCEETGRSRASLARIAVAVEGIVDSAGRLLLSTPFADVHEVDLASLLERELGAPTEVMNDCNAVAEGLTWTAPEASGENFAALLMANGVGLGLAINGKMLSGPKSSGMEFGHMIYVPGGAMCRCGRRGCIEAYAGIYAIRRAVAGEDPNVVQEDVPENDTLVDIVERARRTDGPERRALAEAGRAIGNGLVNLFTLFDSVPLIMAGASTVGLDFMMDEIRQAFANQSFGRQVEPDIVDIYPDAPKLMRQGAVLRALAAFDMSLPDLDELAVEGAASFGRG
;
A
#
# COMPACT_ATOMS: atom_id res chain seq x y z
N LEU A 1 -20.35 -0.86 -21.12
CA LEU A 1 -19.35 -1.92 -21.34
C LEU A 1 -18.84 -1.89 -22.78
N SER A 2 -19.68 -2.02 -23.81
CA SER A 2 -19.25 -2.03 -25.23
C SER A 2 -18.33 -0.87 -25.59
N THR A 3 -18.63 0.36 -25.12
CA THR A 3 -17.79 1.54 -25.35
C THR A 3 -16.42 1.45 -24.68
N LEU A 4 -16.34 0.83 -23.49
CA LEU A 4 -15.12 0.70 -22.71
C LEU A 4 -14.22 -0.43 -23.22
N THR A 5 -14.82 -1.51 -23.71
CA THR A 5 -14.10 -2.73 -24.15
C THR A 5 -13.82 -2.76 -25.65
N GLY A 6 -14.48 -1.90 -26.44
CA GLY A 6 -14.44 -1.94 -27.91
C GLY A 6 -15.15 -3.18 -28.51
N LEU A 7 -15.80 -4.00 -27.70
CA LEU A 7 -16.50 -5.20 -28.13
C LEU A 7 -17.91 -4.91 -28.62
N SER A 8 -18.46 -5.76 -29.50
CA SER A 8 -19.84 -5.63 -29.93
C SER A 8 -20.84 -5.87 -28.77
N PRO A 9 -22.02 -5.24 -28.77
CA PRO A 9 -23.04 -5.48 -27.73
C PRO A 9 -23.43 -6.95 -27.58
N SER A 10 -23.47 -7.72 -28.67
CA SER A 10 -23.73 -9.17 -28.66
C SER A 10 -22.62 -9.94 -27.94
N THR A 11 -21.35 -9.64 -28.23
CA THR A 11 -20.20 -10.26 -27.59
C THR A 11 -20.18 -9.95 -26.08
N VAL A 12 -20.42 -8.70 -25.72
CA VAL A 12 -20.52 -8.30 -24.29
C VAL A 12 -21.63 -9.09 -23.58
N THR A 13 -22.80 -9.26 -24.23
CA THR A 13 -23.91 -10.02 -23.64
C THR A 13 -23.56 -11.49 -23.43
N VAL A 14 -22.89 -12.13 -24.38
CA VAL A 14 -22.48 -13.53 -24.25
C VAL A 14 -21.49 -13.71 -23.11
N ILE A 15 -20.44 -12.86 -23.06
CA ILE A 15 -19.43 -12.90 -21.99
C ILE A 15 -20.05 -12.66 -20.61
N THR A 16 -20.88 -11.62 -20.48
CA THR A 16 -21.48 -11.28 -19.18
C THR A 16 -22.43 -12.37 -18.69
N ASN A 17 -23.24 -12.97 -19.59
CA ASN A 17 -24.10 -14.10 -19.22
C ASN A 17 -23.30 -15.31 -18.75
N SER A 18 -22.23 -15.67 -19.45
CA SER A 18 -21.33 -16.76 -19.03
C SER A 18 -20.73 -16.51 -17.67
N LEU A 19 -20.27 -15.27 -17.40
CA LEU A 19 -19.71 -14.89 -16.08
C LEU A 19 -20.78 -14.91 -14.98
N ILE A 20 -22.03 -14.57 -15.28
CA ILE A 20 -23.15 -14.66 -14.33
C ILE A 20 -23.48 -16.13 -14.04
N GLU A 21 -23.57 -16.99 -15.05
CA GLU A 21 -23.83 -18.43 -14.89
C GLU A 21 -22.76 -19.10 -14.02
N ARG A 22 -21.51 -18.65 -14.13
CA ARG A 22 -20.39 -19.13 -13.30
C ARG A 22 -20.33 -18.48 -11.92
N GLY A 23 -21.22 -17.52 -11.62
CA GLY A 23 -21.26 -16.81 -10.34
C GLY A 23 -20.16 -15.77 -10.13
N VAL A 24 -19.38 -15.45 -11.16
CA VAL A 24 -18.34 -14.38 -11.11
C VAL A 24 -18.99 -13.00 -11.03
N LEU A 25 -20.04 -12.80 -11.84
CA LEU A 25 -20.86 -11.60 -11.84
C LEU A 25 -22.25 -11.88 -11.28
N THR A 26 -22.90 -10.85 -10.85
CA THR A 26 -24.29 -10.88 -10.40
C THR A 26 -25.07 -9.71 -10.97
N ASP A 27 -26.35 -9.92 -11.25
CA ASP A 27 -27.27 -8.85 -11.61
C ASP A 27 -27.61 -8.02 -10.38
N ARG A 28 -27.53 -6.70 -10.50
CA ARG A 28 -28.05 -5.77 -9.51
C ARG A 28 -29.16 -4.92 -10.10
N LEU A 29 -30.26 -4.81 -9.39
CA LEU A 29 -31.27 -3.80 -9.70
C LEU A 29 -30.71 -2.43 -9.27
N PRO A 30 -30.92 -1.36 -10.07
CA PRO A 30 -30.52 -0.02 -9.68
C PRO A 30 -31.27 0.39 -8.40
N GLU A 31 -30.55 0.89 -7.40
CA GLU A 31 -31.10 1.35 -6.10
C GLU A 31 -32.13 2.49 -6.26
N THR A 32 -32.11 3.19 -7.38
CA THR A 32 -33.06 4.23 -7.76
C THR A 32 -33.72 3.87 -9.09
N ALA A 33 -34.67 2.93 -9.06
CA ALA A 33 -35.59 2.77 -10.16
C ALA A 33 -36.56 3.97 -10.16
N THR A 34 -36.16 5.07 -10.81
CA THR A 34 -37.12 6.10 -11.19
C THR A 34 -38.09 5.49 -12.18
N VAL A 35 -39.28 5.27 -11.69
CA VAL A 35 -40.44 4.59 -12.35
C VAL A 35 -40.98 5.41 -13.54
N ASN A 36 -40.17 5.90 -14.47
CA ASN A 36 -40.72 6.59 -15.66
C ASN A 36 -39.77 6.71 -16.84
N LYS A 37 -39.23 5.56 -17.35
CA LYS A 37 -38.72 5.54 -18.72
C LYS A 37 -39.33 4.33 -19.46
N ARG A 38 -40.05 4.56 -20.58
CA ARG A 38 -40.43 3.51 -21.53
C ARG A 38 -39.14 2.85 -22.06
N GLY A 39 -38.96 1.58 -21.76
CA GLY A 39 -37.80 0.75 -22.18
C GLY A 39 -37.59 -0.41 -21.23
N ARG A 40 -36.87 -1.45 -21.71
CA ARG A 40 -36.41 -2.56 -20.84
C ARG A 40 -35.57 -1.99 -19.70
N PRO A 41 -35.82 -2.34 -18.42
CA PRO A 41 -35.00 -1.87 -17.31
C PRO A 41 -33.53 -2.16 -17.55
N GLN A 42 -32.65 -1.20 -17.27
CA GLN A 42 -31.22 -1.44 -17.29
C GLN A 42 -30.87 -2.41 -16.16
N VAL A 43 -30.21 -3.51 -16.50
CA VAL A 43 -29.63 -4.43 -15.53
C VAL A 43 -28.22 -3.98 -15.27
N LEU A 44 -27.89 -3.68 -14.02
CA LEU A 44 -26.53 -3.40 -13.59
C LEU A 44 -25.83 -4.72 -13.29
N ILE A 45 -24.59 -4.84 -13.72
CA ILE A 45 -23.75 -6.01 -13.49
C ILE A 45 -22.68 -5.62 -12.49
N ALA A 46 -22.45 -6.44 -11.48
CA ALA A 46 -21.41 -6.23 -10.46
C ALA A 46 -20.64 -7.53 -10.19
N PRO A 47 -19.37 -7.47 -9.72
CA PRO A 47 -18.69 -8.62 -9.19
C PRO A 47 -19.49 -9.29 -8.06
N SER A 48 -19.52 -10.63 -8.05
CA SER A 48 -20.23 -11.39 -7.02
C SER A 48 -19.39 -11.53 -5.77
N GLY A 49 -19.75 -10.86 -4.68
CA GLY A 49 -19.03 -10.94 -3.41
C GLY A 49 -18.98 -12.37 -2.80
N ARG A 50 -19.68 -13.35 -3.39
CA ARG A 50 -19.63 -14.76 -2.95
C ARG A 50 -18.66 -15.61 -3.74
N TYR A 51 -18.14 -15.10 -4.86
CA TYR A 51 -17.33 -15.88 -5.80
C TYR A 51 -15.98 -16.28 -5.20
N ALA A 52 -15.30 -15.37 -4.53
CA ALA A 52 -14.02 -15.59 -3.90
C ALA A 52 -13.86 -14.73 -2.64
N THR A 53 -12.94 -15.14 -1.78
CA THR A 53 -12.46 -14.34 -0.65
C THR A 53 -10.96 -14.12 -0.82
N VAL A 54 -10.48 -12.91 -0.57
CA VAL A 54 -9.05 -12.60 -0.52
C VAL A 54 -8.68 -12.12 0.88
N ALA A 55 -7.47 -12.46 1.32
CA ALA A 55 -6.92 -11.96 2.57
C ALA A 55 -5.82 -10.94 2.30
N THR A 56 -5.79 -9.88 3.08
CA THR A 56 -4.66 -8.95 3.13
C THR A 56 -4.02 -9.02 4.51
N ILE A 57 -2.70 -9.03 4.55
CA ILE A 57 -1.92 -9.05 5.78
C ILE A 57 -1.00 -7.83 5.76
N ARG A 58 -1.01 -7.04 6.82
CA ARG A 58 -0.03 -5.99 7.03
C ARG A 58 0.91 -6.39 8.16
N LEU A 59 2.19 -6.51 7.84
CA LEU A 59 3.25 -6.82 8.77
C LEU A 59 4.15 -5.62 8.96
N ALA A 60 4.13 -5.04 10.14
CA ALA A 60 4.96 -3.89 10.51
C ALA A 60 5.56 -4.08 11.89
N ARG A 61 6.46 -3.20 12.27
CA ARG A 61 7.06 -3.19 13.60
C ARG A 61 5.99 -3.15 14.68
N GLY A 62 5.89 -4.21 15.46
CA GLY A 62 4.94 -4.31 16.57
C GLY A 62 3.48 -4.54 16.17
N LEU A 63 3.20 -4.85 14.91
CA LEU A 63 1.83 -5.02 14.42
C LEU A 63 1.73 -6.09 13.35
N VAL A 64 0.75 -6.98 13.51
CA VAL A 64 0.20 -7.81 12.45
C VAL A 64 -1.28 -7.47 12.33
N GLU A 65 -1.72 -7.05 11.16
CA GLU A 65 -3.13 -6.78 10.84
C GLU A 65 -3.56 -7.69 9.70
N VAL A 66 -4.72 -8.31 9.82
CA VAL A 66 -5.34 -9.13 8.78
C VAL A 66 -6.71 -8.58 8.46
N ALA A 67 -7.06 -8.51 7.19
CA ALA A 67 -8.42 -8.20 6.74
C ALA A 67 -8.85 -9.17 5.64
N LEU A 68 -10.13 -9.53 5.63
CA LEU A 68 -10.75 -10.33 4.59
C LEU A 68 -11.64 -9.44 3.72
N PHE A 69 -11.58 -9.68 2.43
CA PHE A 69 -12.41 -8.99 1.44
C PHE A 69 -13.15 -9.99 0.57
N ASP A 70 -14.34 -9.62 0.16
CA ASP A 70 -15.08 -10.36 -0.86
C ASP A 70 -14.54 -10.02 -2.27
N TYR A 71 -14.99 -10.77 -3.28
CA TYR A 71 -14.58 -10.55 -4.67
C TYR A 71 -15.02 -9.19 -5.24
N ALA A 72 -16.00 -8.54 -4.64
CA ALA A 72 -16.41 -7.17 -4.99
C ALA A 72 -15.55 -6.09 -4.30
N GLY A 73 -14.57 -6.49 -3.50
CA GLY A 73 -13.66 -5.57 -2.79
C GLY A 73 -14.23 -5.00 -1.49
N HIS A 74 -15.34 -5.53 -0.97
CA HIS A 74 -15.87 -5.10 0.32
C HIS A 74 -15.16 -5.81 1.47
N GLU A 75 -14.75 -5.03 2.49
CA GLU A 75 -14.16 -5.58 3.72
C GLU A 75 -15.21 -6.38 4.49
N LEU A 76 -14.94 -7.66 4.73
CA LEU A 76 -15.80 -8.59 5.47
C LEU A 76 -15.53 -8.53 6.96
N GLY A 77 -14.28 -8.28 7.33
CA GLY A 77 -13.84 -8.15 8.69
C GLY A 77 -12.33 -7.89 8.77
N ARG A 78 -11.88 -7.48 9.96
CA ARG A 78 -10.48 -7.16 10.22
C ARG A 78 -10.12 -7.47 11.65
N ARG A 79 -8.89 -7.96 11.84
CA ARG A 79 -8.25 -8.17 13.15
C ARG A 79 -6.85 -7.58 13.15
N GLU A 80 -6.43 -7.03 14.26
CA GLU A 80 -5.05 -6.64 14.48
C GLU A 80 -4.52 -7.22 15.79
N MET A 81 -3.23 -7.52 15.80
CA MET A 81 -2.50 -7.89 17.01
C MET A 81 -1.28 -6.99 17.15
N ARG A 82 -1.23 -6.27 18.26
CA ARG A 82 -0.07 -5.47 18.65
C ARG A 82 0.81 -6.32 19.55
N ARG A 83 1.99 -6.67 19.07
CA ARG A 83 2.98 -7.47 19.80
C ARG A 83 4.37 -7.04 19.40
N ARG A 84 5.30 -7.08 20.36
CA ARG A 84 6.72 -6.86 20.06
C ARG A 84 7.20 -7.94 19.09
N THR A 85 7.30 -7.59 17.79
CA THR A 85 7.72 -8.50 16.71
C THR A 85 9.25 -8.62 16.63
N ILE A 86 10.00 -7.69 17.25
CA ILE A 86 11.46 -7.52 17.15
C ILE A 86 12.27 -8.77 17.55
N SER A 87 11.66 -9.71 18.29
CA SER A 87 12.37 -10.90 18.79
C SER A 87 11.71 -12.20 18.34
N LEU A 88 10.75 -12.16 17.41
CA LEU A 88 10.06 -13.35 16.96
C LEU A 88 10.85 -14.03 15.83
N ALA A 89 11.00 -15.35 15.95
CA ALA A 89 11.49 -16.17 14.85
C ALA A 89 10.49 -16.10 13.66
N PRO A 90 10.94 -16.25 12.41
CA PRO A 90 10.10 -16.22 11.22
C PRO A 90 8.87 -17.14 11.33
N ASP A 91 9.05 -18.38 11.80
CA ASP A 91 7.95 -19.34 11.97
C ASP A 91 6.88 -18.85 12.95
N SER A 92 7.28 -18.15 14.01
CA SER A 92 6.32 -17.57 14.98
C SER A 92 5.53 -16.41 14.38
N ILE A 93 6.14 -15.63 13.50
CA ILE A 93 5.45 -14.55 12.77
C ILE A 93 4.45 -15.15 11.78
N VAL A 94 4.84 -16.19 11.04
CA VAL A 94 3.97 -16.90 10.11
C VAL A 94 2.79 -17.54 10.86
N GLN A 95 3.04 -18.23 11.98
CA GLN A 95 1.96 -18.84 12.77
C GLN A 95 0.98 -17.79 13.28
N LEU A 96 1.46 -16.62 13.72
CA LEU A 96 0.60 -15.51 14.13
C LEU A 96 -0.29 -15.01 13.00
N MET A 97 0.25 -14.88 11.77
CA MET A 97 -0.54 -14.50 10.60
C MET A 97 -1.60 -15.56 10.29
N VAL A 98 -1.24 -16.83 10.34
CA VAL A 98 -2.15 -17.97 10.10
C VAL A 98 -3.29 -17.96 11.10
N ASP A 99 -2.99 -17.87 12.40
CA ASP A 99 -3.99 -17.85 13.48
C ASP A 99 -4.99 -16.70 13.32
N LEU A 100 -4.48 -15.51 12.91
CA LEU A 100 -5.33 -14.34 12.66
C LEU A 100 -6.23 -14.52 11.44
N VAL A 101 -5.71 -15.08 10.35
CA VAL A 101 -6.49 -15.36 9.12
C VAL A 101 -7.57 -16.41 9.42
N GLU A 102 -7.22 -17.52 10.06
CA GLU A 102 -8.16 -18.60 10.39
C GLU A 102 -9.27 -18.11 11.34
N GLY A 103 -8.88 -17.41 12.42
CA GLY A 103 -9.86 -16.84 13.33
C GLY A 103 -10.78 -15.82 12.69
N LEU A 104 -10.30 -15.04 11.70
CA LEU A 104 -11.14 -14.09 10.99
C LEU A 104 -12.05 -14.80 9.96
N CYS A 105 -11.60 -15.89 9.34
CA CYS A 105 -12.43 -16.75 8.52
C CYS A 105 -13.62 -17.32 9.33
N GLU A 106 -13.37 -17.82 10.53
CA GLU A 106 -14.43 -18.32 11.44
C GLU A 106 -15.43 -17.23 11.81
N GLU A 107 -14.96 -16.04 12.20
CA GLU A 107 -15.83 -14.91 12.57
C GLU A 107 -16.72 -14.43 11.42
N THR A 108 -16.18 -14.41 10.21
CA THR A 108 -16.91 -13.94 9.03
C THR A 108 -17.72 -15.02 8.34
N GLY A 109 -17.69 -16.25 8.85
CA GLY A 109 -18.37 -17.41 8.27
C GLY A 109 -17.80 -17.81 6.90
N ARG A 110 -16.53 -17.45 6.62
CA ARG A 110 -15.84 -17.82 5.38
C ARG A 110 -15.00 -19.09 5.62
N SER A 111 -15.09 -20.02 4.68
CA SER A 111 -14.22 -21.18 4.71
C SER A 111 -12.80 -20.79 4.30
N ARG A 112 -11.79 -21.32 4.98
CA ARG A 112 -10.39 -21.24 4.54
C ARG A 112 -10.22 -21.69 3.09
N ALA A 113 -10.95 -22.73 2.67
CA ALA A 113 -10.93 -23.22 1.28
C ALA A 113 -11.49 -22.22 0.27
N SER A 114 -12.18 -21.14 0.71
CA SER A 114 -12.65 -20.05 -0.16
C SER A 114 -11.62 -18.94 -0.35
N LEU A 115 -10.46 -19.00 0.32
CA LEU A 115 -9.37 -18.05 0.12
C LEU A 115 -8.76 -18.28 -1.28
N ALA A 116 -8.97 -17.31 -2.14
CA ALA A 116 -8.46 -17.35 -3.52
C ALA A 116 -7.04 -16.82 -3.63
N ARG A 117 -6.70 -15.79 -2.83
CA ARG A 117 -5.38 -15.13 -2.82
C ARG A 117 -5.10 -14.50 -1.47
N ILE A 118 -3.81 -14.34 -1.18
CA ILE A 118 -3.30 -13.60 -0.02
C ILE A 118 -2.31 -12.55 -0.51
N ALA A 119 -2.45 -11.29 -0.08
CA ALA A 119 -1.45 -10.25 -0.31
C ALA A 119 -0.90 -9.76 1.02
N VAL A 120 0.43 -9.74 1.16
CA VAL A 120 1.14 -9.30 2.36
C VAL A 120 1.85 -7.99 2.09
N ALA A 121 1.43 -6.90 2.73
CA ALA A 121 2.15 -5.64 2.73
C ALA A 121 3.10 -5.59 3.94
N VAL A 122 4.40 -5.48 3.71
CA VAL A 122 5.41 -5.56 4.78
C VAL A 122 6.30 -4.32 4.83
N GLU A 123 6.57 -3.84 6.05
CA GLU A 123 7.63 -2.86 6.30
C GLU A 123 8.99 -3.58 6.13
N GLY A 124 9.57 -3.50 4.92
CA GLY A 124 10.81 -4.19 4.60
C GLY A 124 11.08 -4.30 3.09
N ILE A 125 12.21 -4.90 2.76
CA ILE A 125 12.64 -5.13 1.38
C ILE A 125 12.13 -6.50 0.92
N VAL A 126 11.41 -6.50 -0.19
CA VAL A 126 10.83 -7.69 -0.82
C VAL A 126 11.54 -7.93 -2.15
N ASP A 127 11.70 -9.17 -2.58
CA ASP A 127 12.25 -9.49 -3.88
C ASP A 127 11.32 -9.04 -5.04
N SER A 128 11.86 -8.95 -6.24
CA SER A 128 11.09 -8.51 -7.41
C SER A 128 9.99 -9.48 -7.86
N ALA A 129 10.04 -10.72 -7.37
CA ALA A 129 9.00 -11.73 -7.65
C ALA A 129 7.84 -11.69 -6.64
N GLY A 130 7.92 -10.87 -5.59
CA GLY A 130 6.89 -10.78 -4.56
C GLY A 130 6.76 -12.05 -3.70
N ARG A 131 7.88 -12.73 -3.42
CA ARG A 131 7.88 -13.98 -2.65
C ARG A 131 8.73 -13.92 -1.40
N LEU A 132 9.96 -13.36 -1.53
CA LEU A 132 10.95 -13.36 -0.46
C LEU A 132 10.89 -12.04 0.32
N LEU A 133 10.79 -12.14 1.63
CA LEU A 133 11.14 -11.04 2.53
C LEU A 133 12.67 -11.06 2.69
N LEU A 134 13.35 -10.15 2.00
CA LEU A 134 14.82 -10.08 1.99
C LEU A 134 15.36 -9.51 3.30
N SER A 135 14.71 -8.50 3.84
CA SER A 135 15.02 -7.91 5.14
C SER A 135 13.87 -7.08 5.69
N THR A 136 13.85 -6.91 7.01
CA THR A 136 12.90 -6.04 7.70
C THR A 136 13.58 -5.38 8.89
N PRO A 137 13.19 -4.13 9.25
CA PRO A 137 13.82 -3.41 10.36
C PRO A 137 13.36 -3.89 11.75
N PHE A 138 12.48 -4.89 11.86
CA PHE A 138 11.88 -5.30 13.13
C PHE A 138 12.06 -6.78 13.49
N ALA A 139 12.75 -7.55 12.67
CA ALA A 139 13.09 -8.94 12.96
C ALA A 139 14.44 -9.28 12.34
N ASP A 140 15.14 -10.24 12.94
CA ASP A 140 16.35 -10.81 12.33
C ASP A 140 15.95 -11.81 11.25
N VAL A 141 15.44 -11.25 10.13
CA VAL A 141 14.92 -11.99 9.00
C VAL A 141 15.77 -11.64 7.78
N HIS A 142 16.38 -12.66 7.20
CA HIS A 142 17.14 -12.56 5.96
C HIS A 142 16.69 -13.63 4.98
N GLU A 143 16.19 -13.20 3.80
CA GLU A 143 15.82 -14.08 2.69
C GLU A 143 14.82 -15.20 3.07
N VAL A 144 13.72 -14.84 3.72
CA VAL A 144 12.64 -15.79 4.08
C VAL A 144 11.62 -15.86 2.94
N ASP A 145 11.35 -17.05 2.42
CA ASP A 145 10.25 -17.29 1.45
C ASP A 145 8.89 -17.25 2.17
N LEU A 146 8.48 -16.02 2.50
CA LEU A 146 7.26 -15.76 3.26
C LEU A 146 6.02 -16.22 2.47
N ALA A 147 6.05 -16.09 1.15
CA ALA A 147 4.95 -16.54 0.30
C ALA A 147 4.75 -18.05 0.40
N SER A 148 5.81 -18.85 0.20
CA SER A 148 5.70 -20.32 0.29
C SER A 148 5.29 -20.80 1.69
N LEU A 149 5.74 -20.12 2.75
CA LEU A 149 5.35 -20.46 4.11
C LEU A 149 3.85 -20.27 4.33
N LEU A 150 3.29 -19.14 3.90
CA LEU A 150 1.86 -18.86 4.01
C LEU A 150 1.02 -19.74 3.07
N GLU A 151 1.47 -19.98 1.84
CA GLU A 151 0.82 -20.88 0.89
C GLU A 151 0.68 -22.30 1.45
N ARG A 152 1.73 -22.81 2.08
CA ARG A 152 1.70 -24.14 2.71
C ARG A 152 0.69 -24.23 3.85
N GLU A 153 0.63 -23.22 4.71
CA GLU A 153 -0.24 -23.22 5.87
C GLU A 153 -1.68 -22.88 5.52
N LEU A 154 -1.92 -21.92 4.62
CA LEU A 154 -3.26 -21.40 4.32
C LEU A 154 -3.87 -21.99 3.04
N GLY A 155 -3.06 -22.60 2.16
CA GLY A 155 -3.52 -23.26 0.92
C GLY A 155 -3.94 -22.29 -0.18
N ALA A 156 -3.60 -21.00 -0.08
CA ALA A 156 -3.92 -19.98 -1.06
C ALA A 156 -2.65 -19.31 -1.61
N PRO A 157 -2.54 -19.07 -2.93
CA PRO A 157 -1.40 -18.38 -3.52
C PRO A 157 -1.19 -17.02 -2.85
N THR A 158 0.06 -16.74 -2.51
CA THR A 158 0.44 -15.57 -1.71
C THR A 158 1.45 -14.70 -2.46
N GLU A 159 1.25 -13.39 -2.41
CA GLU A 159 2.19 -12.39 -2.90
C GLU A 159 2.59 -11.44 -1.75
N VAL A 160 3.88 -11.14 -1.66
CA VAL A 160 4.45 -10.22 -0.69
C VAL A 160 4.85 -8.94 -1.40
N MET A 161 4.54 -7.79 -0.82
CA MET A 161 4.87 -6.47 -1.38
C MET A 161 5.38 -5.52 -0.30
N ASN A 162 6.21 -4.59 -0.69
CA ASN A 162 6.64 -3.51 0.20
C ASN A 162 5.44 -2.60 0.55
N ASP A 163 5.39 -2.08 1.76
CA ASP A 163 4.31 -1.24 2.29
C ASP A 163 4.13 0.08 1.52
N CYS A 164 5.22 0.70 1.05
CA CYS A 164 5.14 1.93 0.25
C CYS A 164 4.58 1.66 -1.15
N ASN A 165 4.91 0.51 -1.75
CA ASN A 165 4.31 0.08 -3.00
C ASN A 165 2.81 -0.21 -2.80
N ALA A 166 2.42 -0.82 -1.68
CA ALA A 166 1.01 -1.03 -1.35
C ALA A 166 0.25 0.30 -1.21
N VAL A 167 0.85 1.33 -0.58
CA VAL A 167 0.27 2.69 -0.53
C VAL A 167 0.08 3.25 -1.93
N ALA A 168 1.11 3.19 -2.77
CA ALA A 168 1.03 3.73 -4.13
C ALA A 168 -0.03 3.00 -4.97
N GLU A 169 -0.10 1.67 -4.90
CA GLU A 169 -1.17 0.90 -5.57
C GLU A 169 -2.56 1.25 -5.03
N GLY A 170 -2.71 1.45 -3.72
CA GLY A 170 -3.97 1.91 -3.14
C GLY A 170 -4.42 3.27 -3.66
N LEU A 171 -3.48 4.16 -3.93
CA LEU A 171 -3.76 5.48 -4.50
C LEU A 171 -4.23 5.42 -5.95
N THR A 172 -3.75 4.49 -6.77
CA THR A 172 -4.24 4.34 -8.15
C THR A 172 -5.74 4.06 -8.22
N TRP A 173 -6.29 3.46 -7.17
CA TRP A 173 -7.72 3.18 -7.05
C TRP A 173 -8.49 4.27 -6.31
N THR A 174 -7.93 4.75 -5.19
CA THR A 174 -8.62 5.71 -4.31
C THR A 174 -8.62 7.11 -4.89
N ALA A 175 -7.58 7.49 -5.62
CA ALA A 175 -7.36 8.83 -6.15
C ALA A 175 -6.83 8.79 -7.60
N PRO A 176 -7.54 8.15 -8.54
CA PRO A 176 -7.04 7.96 -9.90
C PRO A 176 -6.78 9.29 -10.63
N GLU A 177 -7.52 10.36 -10.31
CA GLU A 177 -7.31 11.69 -10.92
C GLU A 177 -6.04 12.36 -10.38
N ALA A 178 -5.70 12.17 -9.11
CA ALA A 178 -4.52 12.74 -8.47
C ALA A 178 -3.26 11.92 -8.78
N SER A 179 -3.37 10.58 -8.82
CA SER A 179 -2.23 9.71 -9.09
C SER A 179 -1.83 9.70 -10.57
N GLY A 180 -2.79 9.61 -11.49
CA GLY A 180 -2.50 9.48 -12.91
C GLY A 180 -1.61 8.26 -13.21
N GLU A 181 -0.84 8.35 -14.31
CA GLU A 181 0.11 7.28 -14.69
C GLU A 181 1.51 7.46 -14.10
N ASN A 182 1.87 8.69 -13.70
CA ASN A 182 3.18 9.02 -13.15
C ASN A 182 2.98 9.81 -11.86
N PHE A 183 3.38 9.24 -10.73
CA PHE A 183 3.33 9.92 -9.43
C PHE A 183 4.28 9.28 -8.43
N ALA A 184 4.60 10.02 -7.37
CA ALA A 184 5.32 9.53 -6.22
C ALA A 184 4.42 9.60 -4.98
N ALA A 185 4.32 8.49 -4.23
CA ALA A 185 3.63 8.41 -2.95
C ALA A 185 4.66 8.40 -1.83
N LEU A 186 4.81 9.51 -1.11
CA LEU A 186 5.72 9.62 0.02
C LEU A 186 5.00 9.18 1.30
N LEU A 187 5.39 8.04 1.84
CA LEU A 187 4.92 7.54 3.13
C LEU A 187 5.72 8.18 4.26
N MET A 188 5.04 8.88 5.13
CA MET A 188 5.59 9.56 6.29
C MET A 188 4.92 9.04 7.57
N ALA A 189 5.60 8.15 8.27
CA ALA A 189 5.09 7.48 9.47
C ALA A 189 6.23 7.22 10.48
N ASN A 190 6.23 6.09 11.16
CA ASN A 190 7.37 5.69 11.99
C ASN A 190 8.67 5.64 11.20
N GLY A 191 8.61 5.13 9.95
CA GLY A 191 9.65 5.28 8.95
C GLY A 191 9.27 6.31 7.88
N VAL A 192 10.16 6.45 6.89
CA VAL A 192 9.96 7.26 5.69
C VAL A 192 10.24 6.39 4.48
N GLY A 193 9.30 6.28 3.57
CA GLY A 193 9.47 5.50 2.35
C GLY A 193 8.76 6.15 1.16
N LEU A 194 8.92 5.57 -0.02
CA LEU A 194 8.36 6.12 -1.25
C LEU A 194 7.97 4.99 -2.20
N GLY A 195 6.74 5.05 -2.70
CA GLY A 195 6.30 4.30 -3.87
C GLY A 195 6.31 5.22 -5.10
N LEU A 196 6.82 4.74 -6.22
CA LEU A 196 6.92 5.51 -7.46
C LEU A 196 6.25 4.75 -8.59
N ALA A 197 5.30 5.38 -9.26
CA ALA A 197 4.67 4.88 -10.47
C ALA A 197 5.18 5.65 -11.69
N ILE A 198 5.55 4.92 -12.75
CA ILE A 198 5.95 5.49 -14.04
C ILE A 198 5.23 4.71 -15.15
N ASN A 199 4.52 5.43 -16.02
CA ASN A 199 3.69 4.85 -17.08
C ASN A 199 2.70 3.78 -16.55
N GLY A 200 2.05 4.10 -15.43
CA GLY A 200 1.05 3.23 -14.78
C GLY A 200 1.63 1.99 -14.10
N LYS A 201 2.95 1.88 -13.96
CA LYS A 201 3.61 0.73 -13.34
C LYS A 201 4.41 1.14 -12.12
N MET A 202 4.30 0.39 -11.03
CA MET A 202 5.16 0.57 -9.86
C MET A 202 6.62 0.32 -10.25
N LEU A 203 7.47 1.29 -9.95
CA LEU A 203 8.91 1.16 -10.16
C LEU A 203 9.50 0.29 -9.07
N SER A 204 10.16 -0.78 -9.50
CA SER A 204 10.92 -1.68 -8.63
C SER A 204 12.33 -1.89 -9.18
N GLY A 205 13.24 -2.31 -8.31
CA GLY A 205 14.57 -2.71 -8.72
C GLY A 205 14.56 -4.07 -9.44
N PRO A 206 15.66 -4.45 -10.10
CA PRO A 206 15.75 -5.74 -10.81
C PRO A 206 15.79 -6.95 -9.88
N LYS A 207 16.02 -6.76 -8.58
CA LYS A 207 16.13 -7.84 -7.59
C LYS A 207 15.20 -7.67 -6.39
N SER A 208 14.72 -6.44 -6.14
CA SER A 208 13.92 -6.12 -4.95
C SER A 208 12.90 -5.03 -5.25
N SER A 209 12.03 -4.74 -4.28
CA SER A 209 11.07 -3.64 -4.33
C SER A 209 11.71 -2.27 -4.66
N GLY A 210 12.99 -2.09 -4.34
CA GLY A 210 13.70 -0.83 -4.61
C GLY A 210 13.18 0.35 -3.79
N MET A 211 13.48 1.57 -4.25
CA MET A 211 12.93 2.84 -3.75
C MET A 211 13.11 3.09 -2.23
N GLU A 212 14.27 2.72 -1.69
CA GLU A 212 14.64 2.94 -0.29
C GLU A 212 14.90 4.43 0.02
N PHE A 213 13.94 5.30 -0.32
CA PHE A 213 14.03 6.76 -0.22
C PHE A 213 14.44 7.23 1.17
N GLY A 214 13.79 6.71 2.21
CA GLY A 214 14.08 7.07 3.61
C GLY A 214 15.50 6.73 4.03
N HIS A 215 16.16 5.84 3.30
CA HIS A 215 17.52 5.41 3.57
C HIS A 215 18.58 6.09 2.67
N MET A 216 18.22 7.05 1.83
CA MET A 216 19.17 7.96 1.19
C MET A 216 19.89 8.79 2.25
N ILE A 217 21.19 9.03 2.03
CA ILE A 217 22.01 9.80 2.98
C ILE A 217 21.69 11.29 2.85
N TYR A 218 21.16 11.88 3.91
CA TYR A 218 20.95 13.31 4.05
C TYR A 218 22.16 14.00 4.69
N VAL A 219 22.65 13.47 5.83
CA VAL A 219 23.83 13.99 6.51
C VAL A 219 24.87 12.88 6.66
N PRO A 220 25.95 12.86 5.85
CA PRO A 220 27.00 11.85 5.98
C PRO A 220 27.57 11.78 7.40
N GLY A 221 27.58 10.58 8.01
CA GLY A 221 28.03 10.36 9.38
C GLY A 221 27.10 10.89 10.48
N GLY A 222 25.93 11.41 10.12
CA GLY A 222 24.97 12.00 11.03
C GLY A 222 24.24 11.02 11.95
N ALA A 223 22.98 11.29 12.28
CA ALA A 223 22.19 10.53 13.24
C ALA A 223 22.06 9.04 12.87
N MET A 224 22.02 8.19 13.88
CA MET A 224 21.84 6.74 13.70
C MET A 224 20.43 6.44 13.20
N CYS A 225 20.34 5.68 12.12
CA CYS A 225 19.11 5.15 11.56
C CYS A 225 18.85 3.73 12.06
N ARG A 226 17.56 3.33 12.11
CA ARG A 226 17.16 1.96 12.45
C ARG A 226 17.69 0.89 11.50
N CYS A 227 18.04 1.25 10.26
CA CYS A 227 18.70 0.33 9.32
C CYS A 227 20.18 0.05 9.62
N GLY A 228 20.74 0.59 10.71
CA GLY A 228 22.15 0.45 11.11
C GLY A 228 23.10 1.41 10.42
N ARG A 229 22.67 2.18 9.41
CA ARG A 229 23.46 3.25 8.77
C ARG A 229 23.31 4.58 9.49
N ARG A 230 24.18 5.54 9.14
CA ARG A 230 24.14 6.89 9.68
C ARG A 230 23.72 7.90 8.63
N GLY A 231 22.92 8.89 9.07
CA GLY A 231 22.59 10.05 8.27
C GLY A 231 21.47 9.86 7.24
N CYS A 232 20.73 8.78 7.32
CA CYS A 232 19.56 8.54 6.47
C CYS A 232 18.49 9.63 6.66
N ILE A 233 17.70 9.94 5.64
CA ILE A 233 16.54 10.86 5.72
C ILE A 233 15.62 10.45 6.88
N GLU A 234 15.30 9.16 7.00
CA GLU A 234 14.45 8.63 8.06
C GLU A 234 14.97 8.94 9.47
N ALA A 235 16.29 8.99 9.67
CA ALA A 235 16.89 9.32 10.95
C ALA A 235 16.63 10.78 11.41
N TYR A 236 15.99 11.59 10.55
CA TYR A 236 15.57 12.98 10.83
C TYR A 236 14.06 13.18 10.65
N ALA A 237 13.42 12.43 9.75
CA ALA A 237 12.03 12.65 9.36
C ALA A 237 11.05 11.55 9.83
N GLY A 238 11.52 10.40 10.30
CA GLY A 238 10.67 9.39 10.94
C GLY A 238 10.11 9.88 12.28
N ILE A 239 8.92 9.44 12.70
CA ILE A 239 8.30 9.87 13.97
C ILE A 239 9.25 9.64 15.15
N TYR A 240 9.96 8.50 15.18
CA TYR A 240 10.94 8.22 16.23
C TYR A 240 12.09 9.25 16.26
N ALA A 241 12.51 9.74 15.09
CA ALA A 241 13.59 10.72 14.98
C ALA A 241 13.14 12.13 15.41
N ILE A 242 11.92 12.53 15.00
CA ILE A 242 11.29 13.78 15.45
C ILE A 242 11.14 13.77 16.97
N ARG A 243 10.62 12.68 17.56
CA ARG A 243 10.47 12.51 19.01
C ARG A 243 11.82 12.61 19.73
N ARG A 244 12.83 11.89 19.24
CA ARG A 244 14.20 11.92 19.77
C ARG A 244 14.77 13.34 19.78
N ALA A 245 14.60 14.08 18.67
CA ALA A 245 15.07 15.46 18.56
C ALA A 245 14.36 16.41 19.54
N VAL A 246 13.03 16.25 19.69
CA VAL A 246 12.25 17.05 20.67
C VAL A 246 12.67 16.77 22.11
N ALA A 247 12.95 15.49 22.43
CA ALA A 247 13.38 15.08 23.76
C ALA A 247 14.86 15.43 24.06
N GLY A 248 15.65 15.87 23.07
CA GLY A 248 17.08 16.14 23.23
C GLY A 248 17.90 14.87 23.49
N GLU A 249 17.41 13.71 23.05
CA GLU A 249 18.09 12.41 23.20
C GLU A 249 19.28 12.29 22.24
N ASP A 250 20.26 11.43 22.61
CA ASP A 250 21.48 11.20 21.82
C ASP A 250 21.13 10.68 20.41
N PRO A 251 21.49 11.39 19.34
CA PRO A 251 21.26 10.95 17.96
C PRO A 251 22.05 9.72 17.57
N ASN A 252 23.00 9.26 18.38
CA ASN A 252 23.80 8.07 18.13
C ASN A 252 23.15 6.77 18.65
N VAL A 253 22.07 6.88 19.39
CA VAL A 253 21.34 5.73 19.95
C VAL A 253 20.22 5.33 19.00
N VAL A 254 20.12 4.04 18.68
CA VAL A 254 19.01 3.47 17.91
C VAL A 254 17.76 3.45 18.78
N GLN A 255 16.68 4.03 18.29
CA GLN A 255 15.37 4.00 18.95
C GLN A 255 14.62 2.73 18.54
N GLU A 256 14.48 1.77 19.46
CA GLU A 256 13.77 0.51 19.21
C GLU A 256 12.26 0.62 19.39
N ASP A 257 11.80 1.54 20.23
CA ASP A 257 10.38 1.70 20.50
C ASP A 257 9.62 2.27 19.30
N VAL A 258 8.38 1.82 19.13
CA VAL A 258 7.43 2.40 18.19
C VAL A 258 6.66 3.49 18.92
N PRO A 259 6.91 4.79 18.61
CA PRO A 259 6.10 5.84 19.18
C PRO A 259 4.64 5.68 18.74
N GLU A 260 3.72 5.94 19.64
CA GLU A 260 2.31 6.04 19.28
C GLU A 260 2.08 7.28 18.40
N ASN A 261 1.12 7.20 17.48
CA ASN A 261 0.81 8.33 16.59
C ASN A 261 0.41 9.58 17.38
N ASP A 262 -0.23 9.41 18.55
CA ASP A 262 -0.64 10.47 19.44
C ASP A 262 0.55 11.32 19.93
N THR A 263 1.73 10.70 20.08
CA THR A 263 2.97 11.43 20.41
C THR A 263 3.31 12.51 19.39
N LEU A 264 3.09 12.25 18.09
CA LEU A 264 3.34 13.25 17.06
C LEU A 264 2.27 14.36 17.06
N VAL A 265 1.01 14.00 17.29
CA VAL A 265 -0.08 14.98 17.44
C VAL A 265 0.25 15.95 18.55
N ASP A 266 0.69 15.46 19.72
CA ASP A 266 1.12 16.30 20.85
C ASP A 266 2.30 17.20 20.50
N ILE A 267 3.28 16.72 19.75
CA ILE A 267 4.41 17.50 19.27
C ILE A 267 3.93 18.64 18.36
N VAL A 268 3.04 18.35 17.42
CA VAL A 268 2.47 19.34 16.49
C VAL A 268 1.63 20.39 17.26
N GLU A 269 0.83 19.96 18.23
CA GLU A 269 0.06 20.87 19.10
C GLU A 269 0.97 21.85 19.89
N ARG A 270 2.10 21.35 20.44
CA ARG A 270 3.09 22.22 21.10
C ARG A 270 3.79 23.14 20.10
N ALA A 271 4.14 22.64 18.89
CA ALA A 271 4.73 23.46 17.84
C ALA A 271 3.82 24.63 17.40
N ARG A 272 2.49 24.43 17.43
CA ARG A 272 1.53 25.52 17.15
C ARG A 272 1.54 26.63 18.19
N ARG A 273 1.87 26.32 19.45
CA ARG A 273 1.79 27.25 20.57
C ARG A 273 3.09 28.02 20.81
N THR A 274 4.23 27.39 20.55
CA THR A 274 5.55 27.95 20.87
C THR A 274 6.56 27.68 19.76
N ASP A 275 7.51 28.60 19.60
CA ASP A 275 8.71 28.40 18.78
C ASP A 275 9.76 27.68 19.64
N GLY A 276 9.76 26.35 19.57
CA GLY A 276 10.52 25.48 20.47
C GLY A 276 11.23 24.32 19.72
N PRO A 277 11.69 23.34 20.49
CA PRO A 277 12.33 22.14 19.92
C PRO A 277 11.41 21.39 18.94
N GLU A 278 10.09 21.43 19.16
CA GLU A 278 9.10 20.79 18.31
C GLU A 278 9.12 21.38 16.89
N ARG A 279 9.09 22.71 16.75
CA ARG A 279 9.17 23.36 15.41
C ARG A 279 10.50 23.06 14.74
N ARG A 280 11.61 23.13 15.48
CA ARG A 280 12.93 22.83 14.92
C ARG A 280 13.03 21.40 14.43
N ALA A 281 12.49 20.43 15.19
CA ALA A 281 12.48 19.02 14.78
C ALA A 281 11.63 18.78 13.52
N LEU A 282 10.44 19.39 13.43
CA LEU A 282 9.57 19.32 12.26
C LEU A 282 10.20 20.01 11.04
N ALA A 283 10.80 21.19 11.22
CA ALA A 283 11.51 21.87 10.14
C ALA A 283 12.70 21.05 9.65
N GLU A 284 13.48 20.41 10.54
CA GLU A 284 14.57 19.53 10.16
C GLU A 284 14.08 18.32 9.37
N ALA A 285 12.95 17.72 9.77
CA ALA A 285 12.29 16.67 9.00
C ALA A 285 11.92 17.15 7.58
N GLY A 286 11.39 18.38 7.47
CA GLY A 286 11.10 19.02 6.17
C GLY A 286 12.34 19.20 5.30
N ARG A 287 13.47 19.64 5.88
CA ARG A 287 14.75 19.77 5.17
C ARG A 287 15.25 18.43 4.65
N ALA A 288 15.20 17.40 5.49
CA ALA A 288 15.64 16.06 5.10
C ALA A 288 14.81 15.50 3.94
N ILE A 289 13.48 15.63 4.01
CA ILE A 289 12.55 15.21 2.96
C ILE A 289 12.78 16.02 1.68
N GLY A 290 12.84 17.36 1.80
CA GLY A 290 13.04 18.25 0.66
C GLY A 290 14.32 17.92 -0.11
N ASN A 291 15.45 17.77 0.58
CA ASN A 291 16.71 17.38 -0.06
C ASN A 291 16.64 15.98 -0.71
N GLY A 292 15.94 15.03 -0.09
CA GLY A 292 15.71 13.71 -0.67
C GLY A 292 14.91 13.77 -1.95
N LEU A 293 13.81 14.53 -1.98
CA LEU A 293 12.97 14.73 -3.16
C LEU A 293 13.73 15.43 -4.28
N VAL A 294 14.53 16.43 -3.95
CA VAL A 294 15.42 17.10 -4.88
C VAL A 294 16.39 16.13 -5.54
N ASN A 295 17.05 15.28 -4.76
CA ASN A 295 17.95 14.26 -5.27
C ASN A 295 17.22 13.23 -6.15
N LEU A 296 16.03 12.81 -5.75
CA LEU A 296 15.18 11.91 -6.55
C LEU A 296 14.84 12.54 -7.89
N PHE A 297 14.33 13.77 -7.91
CA PHE A 297 13.93 14.47 -9.13
C PHE A 297 15.11 14.99 -9.98
N THR A 298 16.33 14.89 -9.44
CA THR A 298 17.55 15.06 -10.25
C THR A 298 17.84 13.80 -11.08
N LEU A 299 17.46 12.61 -10.58
CA LEU A 299 17.64 11.33 -11.29
C LEU A 299 16.45 11.03 -12.21
N PHE A 300 15.27 11.47 -11.85
CA PHE A 300 14.02 11.32 -12.59
C PHE A 300 13.42 12.72 -12.83
N ASP A 301 12.59 12.87 -13.84
CA ASP A 301 11.79 14.07 -13.97
C ASP A 301 10.82 14.22 -12.78
N SER A 302 10.46 15.47 -12.46
CA SER A 302 9.46 15.74 -11.43
C SER A 302 8.10 15.14 -11.81
N VAL A 303 7.49 14.46 -10.87
CA VAL A 303 6.15 13.88 -10.99
C VAL A 303 5.25 14.41 -9.86
N PRO A 304 3.92 14.37 -10.01
CA PRO A 304 2.99 14.69 -8.94
C PRO A 304 3.33 13.91 -7.67
N LEU A 305 3.31 14.58 -6.52
CA LEU A 305 3.66 14.02 -5.22
C LEU A 305 2.40 13.91 -4.35
N ILE A 306 2.14 12.72 -3.86
CA ILE A 306 1.07 12.46 -2.89
C ILE A 306 1.73 12.14 -1.56
N MET A 307 1.33 12.87 -0.50
CA MET A 307 1.84 12.68 0.85
C MET A 307 0.91 11.74 1.62
N ALA A 308 1.43 10.67 2.21
CA ALA A 308 0.64 9.72 2.96
C ALA A 308 1.23 9.45 4.35
N GLY A 309 0.38 9.13 5.31
CA GLY A 309 0.78 8.68 6.65
C GLY A 309 0.61 9.70 7.77
N ALA A 310 0.81 9.22 8.99
CA ALA A 310 0.50 9.96 10.20
C ALA A 310 1.32 11.26 10.36
N SER A 311 2.54 11.33 9.78
CA SER A 311 3.37 12.53 9.90
C SER A 311 2.86 13.71 9.07
N THR A 312 1.87 13.50 8.19
CA THR A 312 1.23 14.60 7.43
C THR A 312 0.54 15.62 8.32
N VAL A 313 0.19 15.27 9.58
CA VAL A 313 -0.35 16.21 10.56
C VAL A 313 0.60 17.39 10.87
N GLY A 314 1.91 17.18 10.73
CA GLY A 314 2.95 18.18 10.93
C GLY A 314 3.43 18.88 9.65
N LEU A 315 2.82 18.60 8.51
CA LEU A 315 3.30 19.04 7.19
C LEU A 315 3.40 20.57 7.10
N ASP A 316 2.50 21.33 7.74
CA ASP A 316 2.54 22.80 7.79
C ASP A 316 3.89 23.34 8.27
N PHE A 317 4.55 22.65 9.18
CA PHE A 317 5.87 23.01 9.72
C PHE A 317 7.05 22.50 8.87
N MET A 318 6.81 21.64 7.91
CA MET A 318 7.81 21.04 7.02
C MET A 318 7.83 21.74 5.65
N MET A 319 6.71 22.29 5.20
CA MET A 319 6.52 22.75 3.83
C MET A 319 7.48 23.86 3.40
N ASP A 320 7.78 24.82 4.28
CA ASP A 320 8.68 25.92 3.92
C ASP A 320 10.10 25.40 3.67
N GLU A 321 10.56 24.43 4.45
CA GLU A 321 11.86 23.80 4.28
C GLU A 321 11.91 22.90 3.04
N ILE A 322 10.81 22.20 2.73
CA ILE A 322 10.68 21.42 1.49
C ILE A 322 10.78 22.38 0.29
N ARG A 323 9.99 23.45 0.25
CA ARG A 323 10.05 24.46 -0.84
C ARG A 323 11.43 25.10 -0.96
N GLN A 324 12.08 25.42 0.17
CA GLN A 324 13.42 26.00 0.16
C GLN A 324 14.47 25.06 -0.44
N ALA A 325 14.35 23.74 -0.18
CA ALA A 325 15.24 22.75 -0.79
C ALA A 325 15.13 22.78 -2.33
N PHE A 326 13.90 22.89 -2.86
CA PHE A 326 13.67 23.00 -4.30
C PHE A 326 14.14 24.35 -4.88
N ALA A 327 13.92 25.46 -4.17
CA ALA A 327 14.35 26.82 -4.60
C ALA A 327 15.88 26.94 -4.72
N ASN A 328 16.64 26.17 -3.95
CA ASN A 328 18.10 26.18 -3.94
C ASN A 328 18.73 25.40 -5.09
N GLN A 329 17.95 24.81 -5.99
CA GLN A 329 18.47 24.07 -7.15
C GLN A 329 19.02 25.02 -8.23
N SER A 330 20.28 24.80 -8.61
CA SER A 330 21.01 25.66 -9.56
C SER A 330 20.83 25.30 -11.05
N PHE A 331 19.92 24.38 -11.40
CA PHE A 331 19.76 23.91 -12.80
C PHE A 331 18.90 24.82 -13.70
N GLY A 332 18.62 26.05 -13.29
CA GLY A 332 17.90 27.05 -14.13
C GLY A 332 16.41 26.75 -14.34
N ARG A 333 15.87 25.70 -13.73
CA ARG A 333 14.44 25.43 -13.60
C ARG A 333 14.02 25.64 -12.15
N GLN A 334 13.16 26.59 -11.91
CA GLN A 334 12.41 26.62 -10.64
C GLN A 334 11.40 25.46 -10.70
N VAL A 335 11.71 24.37 -10.04
CA VAL A 335 10.80 23.24 -9.86
C VAL A 335 10.26 23.37 -8.44
N GLU A 336 8.97 23.64 -8.30
CA GLU A 336 8.29 23.53 -7.02
C GLU A 336 7.81 22.08 -6.83
N PRO A 337 7.72 21.58 -5.57
CA PRO A 337 7.12 20.28 -5.32
C PRO A 337 5.63 20.33 -5.68
N ASP A 338 5.22 19.53 -6.65
CA ASP A 338 3.82 19.44 -7.09
C ASP A 338 3.06 18.46 -6.16
N ILE A 339 2.70 18.94 -4.94
CA ILE A 339 1.94 18.15 -3.98
C ILE A 339 0.46 18.25 -4.34
N VAL A 340 -0.07 17.19 -4.90
CA VAL A 340 -1.43 17.14 -5.45
C VAL A 340 -2.47 16.67 -4.44
N ASP A 341 -2.08 15.87 -3.42
CA ASP A 341 -3.02 15.40 -2.39
C ASP A 341 -2.32 14.90 -1.12
N ILE A 342 -3.08 14.75 -0.02
CA ILE A 342 -2.59 14.33 1.29
C ILE A 342 -3.54 13.28 1.90
N TYR A 343 -3.00 12.12 2.27
CA TYR A 343 -3.73 10.99 2.86
C TYR A 343 -3.15 10.59 4.22
N PRO A 344 -3.72 11.03 5.34
CA PRO A 344 -3.20 10.69 6.67
C PRO A 344 -3.31 9.20 7.02
N ASP A 345 -4.34 8.49 6.51
CA ASP A 345 -4.58 7.07 6.80
C ASP A 345 -3.86 6.15 5.79
N ALA A 346 -2.54 6.06 5.91
CA ALA A 346 -1.75 5.13 5.11
C ALA A 346 -2.12 3.65 5.32
N PRO A 347 -2.46 3.15 6.53
CA PRO A 347 -2.96 1.79 6.73
C PRO A 347 -4.15 1.44 5.83
N LYS A 348 -5.08 2.34 5.64
CA LYS A 348 -6.22 2.14 4.72
C LYS A 348 -5.76 2.00 3.27
N LEU A 349 -4.83 2.86 2.83
CA LEU A 349 -4.27 2.77 1.47
C LEU A 349 -3.50 1.47 1.26
N MET A 350 -2.71 1.02 2.24
CA MET A 350 -1.99 -0.26 2.17
C MET A 350 -2.96 -1.43 1.98
N ARG A 351 -4.06 -1.47 2.75
CA ARG A 351 -5.08 -2.51 2.58
C ARG A 351 -5.73 -2.46 1.20
N GLN A 352 -6.05 -1.26 0.72
CA GLN A 352 -6.63 -1.06 -0.61
C GLN A 352 -5.67 -1.53 -1.72
N GLY A 353 -4.39 -1.18 -1.65
CA GLY A 353 -3.40 -1.66 -2.61
C GLY A 353 -3.22 -3.18 -2.55
N ALA A 354 -3.13 -3.74 -1.35
CA ALA A 354 -3.00 -5.18 -1.18
C ALA A 354 -4.22 -5.96 -1.71
N VAL A 355 -5.46 -5.48 -1.44
CA VAL A 355 -6.66 -6.14 -1.98
C VAL A 355 -6.75 -6.03 -3.49
N LEU A 356 -6.38 -4.89 -4.06
CA LEU A 356 -6.32 -4.72 -5.53
C LEU A 356 -5.36 -5.70 -6.18
N ARG A 357 -4.15 -5.83 -5.61
CA ARG A 357 -3.14 -6.76 -6.08
C ARG A 357 -3.65 -8.20 -6.01
N ALA A 358 -4.26 -8.60 -4.89
CA ALA A 358 -4.81 -9.94 -4.72
C ALA A 358 -5.93 -10.23 -5.72
N LEU A 359 -6.87 -9.30 -5.91
CA LEU A 359 -7.98 -9.45 -6.86
C LEU A 359 -7.50 -9.47 -8.30
N ALA A 360 -6.60 -8.56 -8.70
CA ALA A 360 -6.04 -8.55 -10.06
C ALA A 360 -5.27 -9.85 -10.37
N ALA A 361 -4.45 -10.35 -9.42
CA ALA A 361 -3.76 -11.62 -9.57
C ALA A 361 -4.72 -12.82 -9.64
N PHE A 362 -5.85 -12.75 -8.93
CA PHE A 362 -6.90 -13.76 -9.03
C PHE A 362 -7.58 -13.72 -10.39
N ASP A 363 -7.98 -12.55 -10.88
CA ASP A 363 -8.60 -12.37 -12.20
C ASP A 363 -7.72 -12.93 -13.33
N MET A 364 -6.40 -12.66 -13.27
CA MET A 364 -5.44 -13.21 -14.25
C MET A 364 -5.29 -14.74 -14.18
N SER A 365 -5.71 -15.38 -13.08
CA SER A 365 -5.69 -16.84 -12.93
C SER A 365 -6.99 -17.52 -13.37
N LEU A 366 -8.03 -16.74 -13.70
CA LEU A 366 -9.26 -17.28 -14.26
C LEU A 366 -8.99 -17.78 -15.69
N PRO A 367 -9.66 -18.86 -16.14
CA PRO A 367 -9.50 -19.38 -17.49
C PRO A 367 -9.79 -18.31 -18.55
N ASP A 368 -8.99 -18.31 -19.62
CA ASP A 368 -9.13 -17.35 -20.72
C ASP A 368 -10.56 -17.32 -21.28
N LEU A 369 -11.02 -16.13 -21.65
CA LEU A 369 -12.35 -15.91 -22.26
C LEU A 369 -12.49 -16.67 -23.59
N ASP A 370 -11.40 -16.99 -24.28
CA ASP A 370 -11.39 -17.78 -25.51
C ASP A 370 -11.71 -19.25 -25.26
N GLU A 371 -11.25 -19.84 -24.16
CA GLU A 371 -11.70 -21.18 -23.71
C GLU A 371 -13.20 -21.18 -23.35
N LEU A 372 -13.67 -20.08 -22.78
CA LEU A 372 -15.07 -19.87 -22.42
C LEU A 372 -16.00 -19.77 -23.64
N ALA A 373 -15.53 -19.17 -24.73
CA ALA A 373 -16.29 -19.05 -25.98
C ALA A 373 -16.41 -20.39 -26.70
N VAL A 374 -15.40 -21.26 -26.58
CA VAL A 374 -15.40 -22.59 -27.22
C VAL A 374 -16.32 -23.58 -26.48
N GLU A 375 -16.32 -23.56 -25.14
CA GLU A 375 -17.24 -24.42 -24.36
C GLU A 375 -18.71 -24.00 -24.53
N GLY A 376 -18.99 -22.70 -24.59
CA GLY A 376 -20.32 -22.17 -24.85
C GLY A 376 -20.86 -22.55 -26.25
N ALA A 377 -19.99 -22.52 -27.27
CA ALA A 377 -20.36 -22.90 -28.62
C ALA A 377 -20.62 -24.43 -28.78
N ALA A 378 -19.90 -25.24 -27.99
CA ALA A 378 -20.08 -26.70 -27.99
C ALA A 378 -21.38 -27.16 -27.31
N SER A 379 -21.92 -26.36 -26.38
CA SER A 379 -23.18 -26.67 -25.68
C SER A 379 -24.44 -26.30 -26.49
N PHE A 380 -24.35 -25.33 -27.41
CA PHE A 380 -25.47 -24.94 -28.30
C PHE A 380 -25.58 -25.77 -29.58
N GLY A 381 -24.61 -26.65 -29.87
CA GLY A 381 -24.61 -27.54 -31.07
C GLY A 381 -25.23 -28.92 -30.86
N ARG A 382 -25.83 -29.21 -29.70
CA ARG A 382 -26.51 -30.49 -29.38
C ARG A 382 -27.92 -30.27 -28.84
N GLY A 383 -28.70 -29.53 -29.53
CA GLY A 383 -30.13 -29.40 -29.30
C GLY A 383 -30.94 -29.56 -30.58
#